data_3f0d61e61b6abbff7318133de91f195e
#
_entry.id   3f0d61e61b6abbff7318133de91f195e
#
_cell.length_a   1.000
_cell.length_b   1.000
_cell.length_c   1.000
_cell.angle_alpha   90.00
_cell.angle_beta   90.00
_cell.angle_gamma   90.00
#
_symmetry.space_group_name_H-M   'P 1'
#
loop_
_entity.id
_entity.type
_entity.pdbx_description
1 polymer ?
#
loop_
_entity_poly.entity_id
_entity_poly.type
_entity_poly.pdbx_seq_one_letter_code
_entity_poly.pdbx_strand_id
1 'polypeptide(L)'
;WLEKFKSILQDVADDSHDMEFMDGVTLTFYNDDIMVFTPKGRGVILPKGATALDFAFEIHSKVGEKAVYARINGKLSSLRTVLQRGDCVEIGTADDAKPEPDWMEHVSTYRAKRYLRGYFANLPRLDYERCEKCNPLPGDEVIGFRGTDGTITLHKRDCPMAIRLASQHGDSILSQSFPENEAFLYPVRIRIKGIDRYHLMSDLIDCITDKLHLTMSALSTENIDRIAICTIDFSVHSLHELQQAIDSISRIDGIDEVMRINF
;
A
#
# COMPACT_ATOMS: atom_id res chain seq x y z
N TRP A 1 6.36 34.00 -4.47
CA TRP A 1 7.68 33.40 -4.40
C TRP A 1 8.33 33.59 -3.01
N LEU A 2 8.45 34.81 -2.51
CA LEU A 2 9.00 35.13 -1.17
C LEU A 2 8.24 34.45 0.00
N GLU A 3 6.93 34.31 -0.10
CA GLU A 3 6.11 33.63 0.91
C GLU A 3 6.37 32.11 0.91
N LYS A 4 6.52 31.49 -0.26
CA LYS A 4 6.87 30.06 -0.41
C LYS A 4 8.29 29.78 0.10
N PHE A 5 9.23 30.68 -0.18
CA PHE A 5 10.60 30.62 0.34
C PHE A 5 10.66 30.80 1.86
N LYS A 6 9.88 31.72 2.43
CA LYS A 6 9.72 31.86 3.88
C LYS A 6 9.12 30.63 4.54
N SER A 7 8.11 30.00 3.93
CA SER A 7 7.51 28.77 4.42
C SER A 7 8.51 27.62 4.46
N ILE A 8 9.32 27.47 3.39
CA ILE A 8 10.37 26.46 3.34
C ILE A 8 11.47 26.74 4.38
N LEU A 9 11.88 28.00 4.55
CA LEU A 9 12.86 28.38 5.56
C LEU A 9 12.34 28.17 6.99
N GLN A 10 11.06 28.41 7.26
CA GLN A 10 10.45 28.14 8.56
C GLN A 10 10.37 26.63 8.82
N ASP A 11 10.00 25.85 7.81
CA ASP A 11 9.91 24.38 7.92
C ASP A 11 11.30 23.74 8.14
N VAL A 12 12.37 24.36 7.63
CA VAL A 12 13.76 23.88 7.76
C VAL A 12 14.44 24.38 9.04
N ALA A 13 14.06 25.55 9.56
CA ALA A 13 14.61 26.04 10.83
C ALA A 13 14.25 25.17 12.03
N ASP A 14 13.20 24.34 11.91
CA ASP A 14 12.79 23.38 12.94
C ASP A 14 13.49 22.01 12.84
N ASP A 15 14.28 21.74 11.75
CA ASP A 15 14.94 20.43 11.53
C ASP A 15 16.44 20.61 11.14
N SER A 16 17.32 20.01 11.90
CA SER A 16 18.79 20.12 11.81
C SER A 16 19.46 19.25 10.74
N HIS A 17 18.87 19.05 9.54
CA HIS A 17 19.47 18.25 8.48
C HIS A 17 19.80 19.05 7.21
N ASP A 18 21.09 19.42 7.06
CA ASP A 18 21.64 20.25 5.97
C ASP A 18 21.43 19.70 4.54
N MET A 19 21.29 18.39 4.35
CA MET A 19 21.04 17.78 3.03
C MET A 19 19.62 17.97 2.53
N GLU A 20 18.63 17.99 3.41
CA GLU A 20 17.23 18.20 3.04
C GLU A 20 16.93 19.65 2.62
N PHE A 21 17.73 20.60 3.13
CA PHE A 21 17.66 22.01 2.74
C PHE A 21 17.99 22.21 1.26
N MET A 22 19.06 21.57 0.77
CA MET A 22 19.49 21.71 -0.62
C MET A 22 18.46 21.11 -1.59
N ASP A 23 17.82 19.98 -1.23
CA ASP A 23 16.72 19.37 -2.01
C ASP A 23 15.48 20.29 -2.06
N GLY A 24 15.08 20.86 -0.94
CA GLY A 24 13.96 21.79 -0.86
C GLY A 24 14.20 23.09 -1.65
N VAL A 25 15.40 23.64 -1.59
CA VAL A 25 15.81 24.83 -2.35
C VAL A 25 15.88 24.52 -3.84
N THR A 26 16.48 23.41 -4.24
CA THR A 26 16.60 23.01 -5.65
C THR A 26 15.24 22.81 -6.31
N LEU A 27 14.27 22.19 -5.60
CA LEU A 27 12.90 22.01 -6.10
C LEU A 27 12.13 23.34 -6.25
N THR A 28 12.52 24.39 -5.53
CA THR A 28 11.85 25.71 -5.58
C THR A 28 12.31 26.56 -6.76
N PHE A 29 13.49 26.29 -7.32
CA PHE A 29 14.07 27.08 -8.43
C PHE A 29 13.70 26.59 -9.83
N TYR A 30 13.03 25.46 -9.99
CA TYR A 30 12.54 25.02 -11.28
C TYR A 30 11.25 25.75 -11.68
N ASN A 31 11.37 26.57 -12.71
CA ASN A 31 10.40 27.59 -13.20
C ASN A 31 9.16 27.02 -13.92
N ASP A 32 8.81 25.73 -13.75
CA ASP A 32 7.68 25.11 -14.45
C ASP A 32 6.52 24.75 -13.49
N ASP A 33 6.24 25.68 -12.54
CA ASP A 33 5.11 25.49 -11.61
C ASP A 33 3.76 25.49 -12.36
N ILE A 34 2.87 24.58 -11.96
CA ILE A 34 1.49 24.54 -12.41
C ILE A 34 0.56 25.12 -11.35
N MET A 35 -0.50 25.79 -11.77
CA MET A 35 -1.59 26.21 -10.88
C MET A 35 -2.77 25.28 -11.09
N VAL A 36 -3.25 24.67 -10.02
CA VAL A 36 -4.44 23.81 -9.97
C VAL A 36 -5.43 24.38 -8.97
N PHE A 37 -6.68 24.00 -9.04
CA PHE A 37 -7.76 24.62 -8.27
C PHE A 37 -8.51 23.59 -7.43
N THR A 38 -8.96 23.99 -6.25
CA THR A 38 -9.97 23.26 -5.50
C THR A 38 -11.36 23.51 -6.14
N PRO A 39 -12.38 22.68 -5.85
CA PRO A 39 -13.76 22.92 -6.31
C PRO A 39 -14.33 24.26 -5.83
N LYS A 40 -13.80 24.83 -4.76
CA LYS A 40 -14.17 26.16 -4.25
C LYS A 40 -13.40 27.32 -4.92
N GLY A 41 -12.61 27.05 -5.96
CA GLY A 41 -11.84 28.03 -6.70
C GLY A 41 -10.55 28.50 -6.06
N ARG A 42 -10.09 27.89 -4.96
CA ARG A 42 -8.79 28.21 -4.37
C ARG A 42 -7.68 27.66 -5.24
N GLY A 43 -6.77 28.53 -5.71
CA GLY A 43 -5.57 28.14 -6.45
C GLY A 43 -4.49 27.55 -5.54
N VAL A 44 -3.84 26.49 -5.99
CA VAL A 44 -2.71 25.81 -5.37
C VAL A 44 -1.59 25.73 -6.40
N ILE A 45 -0.39 26.15 -6.03
CA ILE A 45 0.79 26.11 -6.90
C ILE A 45 1.59 24.86 -6.57
N LEU A 46 1.84 24.04 -7.57
CA LEU A 46 2.58 22.78 -7.48
C LEU A 46 3.69 22.75 -8.52
N PRO A 47 4.78 22.01 -8.28
CA PRO A 47 5.78 21.77 -9.32
C PRO A 47 5.20 20.95 -10.48
N LYS A 48 5.70 21.17 -11.68
CA LYS A 48 5.36 20.33 -12.83
C LYS A 48 5.69 18.86 -12.53
N GLY A 49 4.77 17.97 -12.87
CA GLY A 49 4.87 16.55 -12.55
C GLY A 49 4.29 16.16 -11.20
N ALA A 50 3.80 17.12 -10.41
CA ALA A 50 3.11 16.84 -9.17
C ALA A 50 1.82 16.03 -9.42
N THR A 51 1.50 15.14 -8.50
CA THR A 51 0.35 14.25 -8.55
C THR A 51 -0.83 14.79 -7.73
N ALA A 52 -1.99 14.15 -7.85
CA ALA A 52 -3.14 14.44 -6.99
C ALA A 52 -2.82 14.19 -5.50
N LEU A 53 -1.89 13.27 -5.22
CA LEU A 53 -1.40 13.02 -3.87
C LEU A 53 -0.59 14.22 -3.33
N ASP A 54 0.29 14.81 -4.13
CA ASP A 54 0.99 16.05 -3.79
C ASP A 54 0.01 17.17 -3.45
N PHE A 55 -1.04 17.31 -4.27
CA PHE A 55 -2.10 18.29 -4.03
C PHE A 55 -2.80 18.05 -2.68
N ALA A 56 -3.10 16.79 -2.34
CA ALA A 56 -3.75 16.43 -1.09
C ALA A 56 -2.91 16.88 0.13
N PHE A 57 -1.60 16.63 0.12
CA PHE A 57 -0.68 17.07 1.17
C PHE A 57 -0.50 18.59 1.19
N GLU A 58 -0.58 19.26 0.05
CA GLU A 58 -0.47 20.73 -0.01
C GLU A 58 -1.72 21.42 0.57
N ILE A 59 -2.90 20.81 0.42
CA ILE A 59 -4.13 21.30 1.09
C ILE A 59 -4.01 21.16 2.61
N HIS A 60 -3.75 19.96 3.10
CA HIS A 60 -3.52 19.68 4.52
C HIS A 60 -2.94 18.27 4.71
N SER A 61 -2.00 18.10 5.66
CA SER A 61 -1.37 16.81 5.92
C SER A 61 -2.37 15.71 6.24
N LYS A 62 -3.43 15.98 7.02
CA LYS A 62 -4.50 15.01 7.29
C LYS A 62 -5.34 14.63 6.07
N VAL A 63 -5.45 15.53 5.08
CA VAL A 63 -6.13 15.21 3.81
C VAL A 63 -5.26 14.29 2.99
N GLY A 64 -3.95 14.55 2.93
CA GLY A 64 -2.98 13.66 2.27
C GLY A 64 -2.92 12.29 2.93
N GLU A 65 -2.84 12.24 4.26
CA GLU A 65 -2.78 10.99 5.05
C GLU A 65 -3.97 10.07 4.80
N LYS A 66 -5.17 10.64 4.72
CA LYS A 66 -6.44 9.92 4.58
C LYS A 66 -6.97 9.86 3.15
N ALA A 67 -6.17 10.24 2.16
CA ALA A 67 -6.58 10.27 0.77
C ALA A 67 -6.82 8.86 0.22
N VAL A 68 -7.90 8.66 -0.52
CA VAL A 68 -8.27 7.38 -1.15
C VAL A 68 -8.35 7.50 -2.66
N TYR A 69 -8.97 8.57 -3.15
CA TYR A 69 -9.10 8.84 -4.58
C TYR A 69 -9.06 10.33 -4.88
N ALA A 70 -8.89 10.68 -6.13
CA ALA A 70 -9.05 12.04 -6.61
C ALA A 70 -10.19 12.15 -7.64
N ARG A 71 -10.79 13.33 -7.76
CA ARG A 71 -11.59 13.72 -8.92
C ARG A 71 -10.89 14.88 -9.59
N ILE A 72 -10.47 14.67 -10.83
CA ILE A 72 -9.81 15.69 -11.65
C ILE A 72 -10.80 16.12 -12.71
N ASN A 73 -11.19 17.40 -12.71
CA ASN A 73 -12.20 17.95 -13.61
C ASN A 73 -13.51 17.15 -13.59
N GLY A 74 -13.91 16.69 -12.38
CA GLY A 74 -15.12 15.90 -12.15
C GLY A 74 -14.99 14.40 -12.46
N LYS A 75 -13.87 13.93 -13.03
CA LYS A 75 -13.64 12.51 -13.35
C LYS A 75 -12.87 11.83 -12.24
N LEU A 76 -13.31 10.63 -11.85
CA LEU A 76 -12.61 9.79 -10.89
C LEU A 76 -11.21 9.42 -11.43
N SER A 77 -10.21 9.60 -10.59
CA SER A 77 -8.80 9.43 -10.96
C SER A 77 -8.01 8.87 -9.77
N SER A 78 -6.91 8.20 -10.06
CA SER A 78 -5.98 7.73 -9.03
C SER A 78 -5.26 8.92 -8.37
N LEU A 79 -4.87 8.77 -7.11
CA LEU A 79 -4.00 9.72 -6.41
C LEU A 79 -2.65 9.92 -7.09
N ARG A 80 -2.18 8.91 -7.86
CA ARG A 80 -0.91 8.92 -8.61
C ARG A 80 -1.01 9.69 -9.94
N THR A 81 -2.19 10.17 -10.30
CA THR A 81 -2.39 10.91 -11.56
C THR A 81 -1.65 12.23 -11.52
N VAL A 82 -0.79 12.46 -12.52
CA VAL A 82 -0.05 13.72 -12.70
C VAL A 82 -1.02 14.83 -13.11
N LEU A 83 -0.95 15.94 -12.40
CA LEU A 83 -1.82 17.10 -12.61
C LEU A 83 -1.32 18.01 -13.73
N GLN A 84 -2.26 18.68 -14.38
CA GLN A 84 -2.01 19.66 -15.42
C GLN A 84 -2.41 21.06 -14.93
N ARG A 85 -1.83 22.08 -15.55
CA ARG A 85 -2.19 23.47 -15.26
C ARG A 85 -3.69 23.70 -15.53
N GLY A 86 -4.38 24.25 -14.56
CA GLY A 86 -5.81 24.57 -14.65
C GLY A 86 -6.74 23.47 -14.17
N ASP A 87 -6.22 22.30 -13.78
CA ASP A 87 -7.05 21.21 -13.27
C ASP A 87 -7.81 21.64 -12.01
N CYS A 88 -9.07 21.22 -11.92
CA CYS A 88 -9.88 21.30 -10.73
C CYS A 88 -9.82 19.96 -10.01
N VAL A 89 -9.25 19.93 -8.79
CA VAL A 89 -8.93 18.70 -8.08
C VAL A 89 -9.70 18.63 -6.76
N GLU A 90 -10.42 17.56 -6.57
CA GLU A 90 -11.09 17.17 -5.34
C GLU A 90 -10.47 15.88 -4.81
N ILE A 91 -10.20 15.80 -3.51
CA ILE A 91 -9.64 14.62 -2.85
C ILE A 91 -10.72 13.96 -2.00
N GLY A 92 -10.99 12.69 -2.26
CA GLY A 92 -11.81 11.84 -1.41
C GLY A 92 -10.96 11.21 -0.32
N THR A 93 -11.48 11.23 0.92
CA THR A 93 -10.79 10.71 2.11
C THR A 93 -11.64 9.68 2.81
N ALA A 94 -11.00 8.72 3.49
CA ALA A 94 -11.64 7.78 4.41
C ALA A 94 -10.93 7.83 5.77
N ASP A 95 -11.67 7.59 6.85
CA ASP A 95 -11.13 7.72 8.21
C ASP A 95 -10.13 6.62 8.57
N ASP A 96 -10.27 5.47 7.95
CA ASP A 96 -9.45 4.27 8.08
C ASP A 96 -8.29 4.19 7.09
N ALA A 97 -8.24 5.10 6.09
CA ALA A 97 -7.14 5.14 5.12
C ALA A 97 -5.82 5.53 5.79
N LYS A 98 -4.75 4.91 5.31
CA LYS A 98 -3.38 5.14 5.76
C LYS A 98 -2.45 5.30 4.55
N PRO A 99 -1.33 6.05 4.68
CA PRO A 99 -0.34 6.15 3.62
C PRO A 99 0.23 4.78 3.21
N GLU A 100 0.32 4.55 1.91
CA GLU A 100 0.93 3.36 1.34
C GLU A 100 2.45 3.59 1.14
N PRO A 101 3.32 2.56 1.34
CA PRO A 101 4.78 2.72 1.22
C PRO A 101 5.24 3.23 -0.14
N ASP A 102 4.55 2.84 -1.22
CA ASP A 102 4.87 3.25 -2.59
C ASP A 102 4.52 4.72 -2.91
N TRP A 103 3.76 5.39 -2.03
CA TRP A 103 3.47 6.82 -2.20
C TRP A 103 4.72 7.69 -2.27
N MET A 104 5.82 7.24 -1.63
CA MET A 104 7.11 7.94 -1.70
C MET A 104 7.65 8.08 -3.12
N GLU A 105 7.36 7.13 -4.00
CA GLU A 105 7.79 7.13 -5.39
C GLU A 105 6.94 8.06 -6.28
N HIS A 106 5.73 8.37 -5.82
CA HIS A 106 4.74 9.12 -6.60
C HIS A 106 4.59 10.58 -6.19
N VAL A 107 5.25 11.01 -5.14
CA VAL A 107 5.21 12.40 -4.68
C VAL A 107 6.43 13.19 -5.14
N SER A 108 6.19 14.43 -5.54
CA SER A 108 7.22 15.36 -6.03
C SER A 108 7.48 16.49 -5.05
N THR A 109 6.46 16.89 -4.25
CA THR A 109 6.57 18.05 -3.35
C THR A 109 7.37 17.72 -2.09
N TYR A 110 8.13 18.70 -1.61
CA TYR A 110 8.87 18.58 -0.35
C TYR A 110 7.95 18.26 0.83
N ARG A 111 6.79 18.92 0.90
CA ARG A 111 5.82 18.74 1.99
C ARG A 111 5.29 17.32 2.07
N ALA A 112 4.91 16.71 0.94
CA ALA A 112 4.45 15.34 0.89
C ALA A 112 5.58 14.37 1.28
N LYS A 113 6.80 14.55 0.71
CA LYS A 113 7.97 13.72 1.02
C LYS A 113 8.33 13.79 2.51
N ARG A 114 8.39 14.98 3.08
CA ARG A 114 8.69 15.18 4.52
C ARG A 114 7.66 14.47 5.40
N TYR A 115 6.37 14.66 5.12
CA TYR A 115 5.31 14.02 5.89
C TYR A 115 5.41 12.50 5.83
N LEU A 116 5.50 11.94 4.63
CA LEU A 116 5.58 10.49 4.43
C LEU A 116 6.84 9.87 5.06
N ARG A 117 8.01 10.54 4.95
CA ARG A 117 9.24 10.10 5.65
C ARG A 117 9.03 10.05 7.16
N GLY A 118 8.45 11.11 7.75
CA GLY A 118 8.15 11.14 9.18
C GLY A 118 7.14 10.06 9.59
N TYR A 119 6.11 9.86 8.79
CA TYR A 119 5.10 8.82 9.01
C TYR A 119 5.74 7.42 9.02
N PHE A 120 6.50 7.07 7.97
CA PHE A 120 7.13 5.76 7.85
C PHE A 120 8.30 5.56 8.83
N ALA A 121 9.01 6.62 9.22
CA ALA A 121 10.05 6.53 10.25
C ALA A 121 9.50 6.23 11.65
N ASN A 122 8.26 6.65 11.92
CA ASN A 122 7.56 6.38 13.18
C ASN A 122 6.82 5.04 13.21
N LEU A 123 6.71 4.36 12.07
CA LEU A 123 6.22 2.99 12.07
C LEU A 123 7.24 2.07 12.77
N PRO A 124 6.79 1.04 13.50
CA PRO A 124 7.71 0.07 14.07
C PRO A 124 8.57 -0.52 12.96
N ARG A 125 9.90 -0.40 13.10
CA ARG A 125 10.83 -0.99 12.12
C ARG A 125 10.69 -2.50 12.17
N LEU A 126 10.46 -3.09 11.02
CA LEU A 126 10.59 -4.53 10.85
C LEU A 126 12.08 -4.82 10.65
N ASP A 127 12.70 -5.48 11.62
CA ASP A 127 14.12 -5.90 11.55
C ASP A 127 14.32 -7.07 10.56
N TYR A 128 13.34 -7.30 9.67
CA TYR A 128 13.33 -8.40 8.71
C TYR A 128 12.58 -8.03 7.42
N GLU A 129 12.98 -8.68 6.35
CA GLU A 129 12.29 -8.67 5.06
C GLU A 129 11.51 -9.97 4.86
N ARG A 130 10.49 -9.94 4.04
CA ARG A 130 9.72 -11.13 3.69
C ARG A 130 10.15 -11.67 2.35
N CYS A 131 10.23 -12.99 2.23
CA CYS A 131 10.49 -13.63 0.96
C CYS A 131 9.34 -13.36 -0.02
N GLU A 132 9.63 -12.75 -1.16
CA GLU A 132 8.67 -12.42 -2.22
C GLU A 132 7.99 -13.67 -2.81
N LYS A 133 8.66 -14.84 -2.78
CA LYS A 133 8.10 -16.08 -3.36
C LYS A 133 7.09 -16.78 -2.46
N CYS A 134 7.34 -16.84 -1.16
CA CYS A 134 6.44 -17.54 -0.25
C CYS A 134 5.55 -16.61 0.57
N ASN A 135 5.85 -15.30 0.58
CA ASN A 135 5.04 -14.24 1.17
C ASN A 135 4.52 -14.60 2.58
N PRO A 136 5.39 -14.86 3.57
CA PRO A 136 4.95 -15.28 4.90
C PRO A 136 4.09 -14.18 5.54
N LEU A 137 3.13 -14.59 6.37
CA LEU A 137 2.28 -13.72 7.17
C LEU A 137 2.64 -13.84 8.66
N PRO A 138 2.35 -12.81 9.47
CA PRO A 138 2.33 -12.97 10.92
C PRO A 138 1.46 -14.16 11.33
N GLY A 139 2.03 -15.06 12.15
CA GLY A 139 1.39 -16.33 12.52
C GLY A 139 1.77 -17.53 11.65
N ASP A 140 2.37 -17.34 10.45
CA ASP A 140 2.97 -18.47 9.71
C ASP A 140 4.19 -19.03 10.48
N GLU A 141 4.44 -20.34 10.35
CA GLU A 141 5.71 -20.94 10.79
C GLU A 141 6.84 -20.48 9.86
N VAL A 142 7.69 -19.61 10.38
CA VAL A 142 8.76 -19.00 9.60
C VAL A 142 10.14 -19.43 10.07
N ILE A 143 11.09 -19.30 9.15
CA ILE A 143 12.52 -19.44 9.37
C ILE A 143 13.22 -18.21 8.80
N GLY A 144 14.13 -17.61 9.56
CA GLY A 144 14.92 -16.46 9.16
C GLY A 144 16.27 -16.86 8.61
N PHE A 145 16.71 -16.19 7.57
CA PHE A 145 18.09 -16.28 7.06
C PHE A 145 18.72 -14.89 7.10
N ARG A 146 19.92 -14.82 7.69
CA ARG A 146 20.68 -13.58 7.72
C ARG A 146 21.47 -13.41 6.42
N GLY A 147 21.20 -12.33 5.69
CA GLY A 147 21.96 -11.91 4.53
C GLY A 147 23.36 -11.39 4.89
N THR A 148 24.21 -11.22 3.88
CA THR A 148 25.56 -10.67 4.03
C THR A 148 25.58 -9.20 4.44
N ASP A 149 24.51 -8.48 4.21
CA ASP A 149 24.24 -7.09 4.60
C ASP A 149 23.66 -6.96 6.02
N GLY A 150 23.41 -8.08 6.69
CA GLY A 150 22.82 -8.14 8.03
C GLY A 150 21.30 -8.18 8.08
N THR A 151 20.61 -8.01 6.96
CA THR A 151 19.14 -8.15 6.89
C THR A 151 18.71 -9.59 7.16
N ILE A 152 17.55 -9.75 7.79
CA ILE A 152 16.96 -11.07 8.05
C ILE A 152 15.79 -11.25 7.09
N THR A 153 15.88 -12.24 6.19
CA THR A 153 14.77 -12.59 5.31
C THR A 153 13.97 -13.73 5.90
N LEU A 154 12.66 -13.50 6.10
CA LEU A 154 11.72 -14.52 6.60
C LEU A 154 11.15 -15.34 5.45
N HIS A 155 11.18 -16.64 5.62
CA HIS A 155 10.56 -17.61 4.72
C HIS A 155 9.58 -18.49 5.49
N LYS A 156 8.54 -19.01 4.81
CA LYS A 156 7.80 -20.15 5.33
C LYS A 156 8.70 -21.37 5.40
N ARG A 157 8.45 -22.26 6.36
CA ARG A 157 9.25 -23.45 6.58
C ARG A 157 9.32 -24.40 5.38
N ASP A 158 8.23 -24.46 4.62
CA ASP A 158 8.05 -25.27 3.42
C ASP A 158 8.51 -24.56 2.11
N CYS A 159 9.06 -23.36 2.22
CA CYS A 159 9.49 -22.59 1.07
C CYS A 159 10.68 -23.27 0.36
N PRO A 160 10.61 -23.53 -0.96
CA PRO A 160 11.72 -24.12 -1.71
C PRO A 160 13.02 -23.33 -1.62
N MET A 161 12.92 -21.99 -1.49
CA MET A 161 14.11 -21.14 -1.28
C MET A 161 14.71 -21.35 0.10
N ALA A 162 13.87 -21.49 1.14
CA ALA A 162 14.34 -21.78 2.50
C ALA A 162 15.05 -23.13 2.56
N ILE A 163 14.49 -24.15 1.95
CA ILE A 163 15.09 -25.50 1.88
C ILE A 163 16.46 -25.43 1.19
N ARG A 164 16.57 -24.71 0.09
CA ARG A 164 17.84 -24.53 -0.63
C ARG A 164 18.87 -23.77 0.21
N LEU A 165 18.46 -22.63 0.84
CA LEU A 165 19.34 -21.85 1.71
C LEU A 165 19.81 -22.64 2.92
N ALA A 166 18.92 -23.42 3.54
CA ALA A 166 19.27 -24.30 4.66
C ALA A 166 20.32 -25.36 4.29
N SER A 167 20.25 -25.90 3.08
CA SER A 167 21.24 -26.89 2.60
C SER A 167 22.61 -26.27 2.24
N GLN A 168 22.65 -24.99 1.93
CA GLN A 168 23.89 -24.30 1.51
C GLN A 168 24.54 -23.49 2.65
N HIS A 169 23.74 -22.92 3.55
CA HIS A 169 24.15 -21.98 4.58
C HIS A 169 23.47 -22.26 5.92
N GLY A 170 23.61 -23.48 6.42
CA GLY A 170 22.97 -23.91 7.68
C GLY A 170 23.29 -23.03 8.90
N ASP A 171 24.46 -22.41 8.94
CA ASP A 171 24.89 -21.51 10.02
C ASP A 171 24.17 -20.13 10.02
N SER A 172 23.49 -19.80 8.93
CA SER A 172 22.75 -18.53 8.79
C SER A 172 21.28 -18.63 9.22
N ILE A 173 20.86 -19.80 9.70
CA ILE A 173 19.48 -20.09 10.09
C ILE A 173 19.21 -19.46 11.44
N LEU A 174 18.12 -18.71 11.53
CA LEU A 174 17.61 -18.11 12.76
C LEU A 174 16.19 -18.64 13.02
N SER A 175 15.98 -19.12 14.24
CA SER A 175 14.61 -19.37 14.70
C SER A 175 13.99 -18.02 15.03
N GLN A 176 13.07 -17.59 14.19
CA GLN A 176 12.40 -16.30 14.30
C GLN A 176 10.90 -16.51 14.46
N SER A 177 10.27 -15.69 15.28
CA SER A 177 8.82 -15.54 15.27
C SER A 177 8.43 -14.37 14.37
N PHE A 178 7.29 -14.48 13.72
CA PHE A 178 6.70 -13.37 12.97
C PHE A 178 5.48 -12.87 13.74
N PRO A 179 5.67 -11.91 14.68
CA PRO A 179 4.58 -11.43 15.51
C PRO A 179 3.57 -10.62 14.70
N GLU A 180 2.32 -10.71 15.12
CA GLU A 180 1.25 -9.89 14.56
C GLU A 180 1.48 -8.41 14.88
N ASN A 181 1.21 -7.55 13.91
CA ASN A 181 1.28 -6.11 14.07
C ASN A 181 0.17 -5.46 13.23
N GLU A 182 -0.81 -4.87 13.91
CA GLU A 182 -1.96 -4.22 13.28
C GLU A 182 -1.59 -2.98 12.44
N ALA A 183 -0.35 -2.48 12.56
CA ALA A 183 0.10 -1.34 11.75
C ALA A 183 0.37 -1.72 10.28
N PHE A 184 0.56 -3.01 9.98
CA PHE A 184 0.91 -3.47 8.64
C PHE A 184 -0.18 -4.34 8.03
N LEU A 185 -0.45 -4.10 6.76
CA LEU A 185 -1.30 -4.93 5.91
C LEU A 185 -0.42 -5.71 4.93
N TYR A 186 -0.74 -6.97 4.77
CA TYR A 186 0.02 -7.89 3.94
C TYR A 186 -0.86 -8.38 2.77
N PRO A 187 -0.43 -8.16 1.52
CA PRO A 187 -1.19 -8.63 0.37
C PRO A 187 -1.21 -10.16 0.33
N VAL A 188 -2.36 -10.71 0.05
CA VAL A 188 -2.59 -12.15 -0.12
C VAL A 188 -3.41 -12.41 -1.36
N ARG A 189 -3.21 -13.59 -1.95
CA ARG A 189 -3.98 -14.08 -3.08
C ARG A 189 -4.61 -15.41 -2.72
N ILE A 190 -5.91 -15.52 -2.93
CA ILE A 190 -6.63 -16.78 -2.80
C ILE A 190 -7.19 -17.22 -4.15
N ARG A 191 -7.25 -18.53 -4.33
CA ARG A 191 -7.98 -19.14 -5.42
C ARG A 191 -9.17 -19.90 -4.85
N ILE A 192 -10.31 -19.66 -5.45
CA ILE A 192 -11.59 -20.25 -5.09
C ILE A 192 -12.08 -21.07 -6.26
N LYS A 193 -12.50 -22.30 -6.02
CA LYS A 193 -13.13 -23.18 -6.99
C LYS A 193 -14.52 -23.54 -6.52
N GLY A 194 -15.49 -23.43 -7.40
CA GLY A 194 -16.87 -23.73 -7.07
C GLY A 194 -17.75 -23.92 -8.30
N ILE A 195 -19.03 -24.14 -8.08
CA ILE A 195 -20.04 -24.30 -9.12
C ILE A 195 -20.42 -22.92 -9.64
N ASP A 196 -20.32 -22.70 -10.95
CA ASP A 196 -20.81 -21.47 -11.58
C ASP A 196 -22.33 -21.40 -11.44
N ARG A 197 -22.79 -20.46 -10.63
CA ARG A 197 -24.20 -20.22 -10.34
C ARG A 197 -24.54 -18.72 -10.29
N TYR A 198 -25.81 -18.42 -10.41
CA TYR A 198 -26.29 -17.05 -10.20
C TYR A 198 -25.87 -16.55 -8.82
N HIS A 199 -25.48 -15.27 -8.76
CA HIS A 199 -25.04 -14.55 -7.56
C HIS A 199 -23.75 -15.03 -6.89
N LEU A 200 -23.03 -16.03 -7.44
CA LEU A 200 -21.77 -16.49 -6.83
C LEU A 200 -20.80 -15.33 -6.61
N MET A 201 -20.60 -14.46 -7.61
CA MET A 201 -19.71 -13.29 -7.50
C MET A 201 -20.22 -12.27 -6.48
N SER A 202 -21.51 -12.00 -6.44
CA SER A 202 -22.10 -11.12 -5.42
C SER A 202 -21.85 -11.66 -4.01
N ASP A 203 -22.14 -12.94 -3.79
CA ASP A 203 -21.95 -13.58 -2.49
C ASP A 203 -20.48 -13.54 -2.03
N LEU A 204 -19.53 -13.70 -2.96
CA LEU A 204 -18.09 -13.58 -2.68
C LEU A 204 -17.70 -12.15 -2.31
N ILE A 205 -18.14 -11.17 -3.10
CA ILE A 205 -17.88 -9.76 -2.84
C ILE A 205 -18.47 -9.35 -1.50
N ASP A 206 -19.76 -9.62 -1.26
CA ASP A 206 -20.46 -9.28 -0.02
C ASP A 206 -19.80 -9.95 1.20
N CYS A 207 -19.31 -11.19 1.04
CA CYS A 207 -18.58 -11.87 2.10
C CYS A 207 -17.28 -11.16 2.46
N ILE A 208 -16.51 -10.73 1.47
CA ILE A 208 -15.19 -10.11 1.68
C ILE A 208 -15.33 -8.66 2.15
N THR A 209 -16.21 -7.88 1.51
CA THR A 209 -16.33 -6.44 1.78
C THR A 209 -17.24 -6.14 2.96
N ASP A 210 -18.43 -6.75 3.02
CA ASP A 210 -19.46 -6.37 3.99
C ASP A 210 -19.37 -7.17 5.29
N LYS A 211 -19.00 -8.46 5.21
CA LYS A 211 -18.89 -9.30 6.42
C LYS A 211 -17.53 -9.27 7.06
N LEU A 212 -16.47 -9.28 6.24
CA LEU A 212 -15.10 -9.36 6.71
C LEU A 212 -14.42 -7.99 6.74
N HIS A 213 -15.00 -6.97 6.12
CA HIS A 213 -14.47 -5.61 6.00
C HIS A 213 -13.05 -5.55 5.41
N LEU A 214 -12.73 -6.50 4.51
CA LEU A 214 -11.44 -6.56 3.84
C LEU A 214 -11.48 -5.76 2.53
N THR A 215 -10.41 -5.02 2.26
CA THR A 215 -10.26 -4.27 1.01
C THR A 215 -9.72 -5.18 -0.09
N MET A 216 -10.54 -5.42 -1.10
CA MET A 216 -10.19 -6.20 -2.27
C MET A 216 -9.46 -5.34 -3.30
N SER A 217 -8.29 -5.80 -3.78
CA SER A 217 -7.47 -5.08 -4.77
C SER A 217 -7.64 -5.61 -6.19
N ALA A 218 -7.93 -6.89 -6.35
CA ALA A 218 -8.19 -7.49 -7.65
C ALA A 218 -9.16 -8.67 -7.53
N LEU A 219 -9.94 -8.89 -8.59
CA LEU A 219 -10.79 -10.05 -8.76
C LEU A 219 -10.71 -10.49 -10.22
N SER A 220 -10.39 -11.74 -10.45
CA SER A 220 -10.49 -12.37 -11.76
C SER A 220 -11.29 -13.66 -11.66
N THR A 221 -12.01 -14.01 -12.72
CA THR A 221 -12.79 -15.24 -12.79
C THR A 221 -12.65 -15.88 -14.14
N GLU A 222 -12.53 -17.20 -14.14
CA GLU A 222 -12.51 -18.06 -15.32
C GLU A 222 -13.59 -19.13 -15.13
N ASN A 223 -14.39 -19.38 -16.16
CA ASN A 223 -15.42 -20.39 -16.13
C ASN A 223 -15.08 -21.51 -17.12
N ILE A 224 -14.96 -22.73 -16.62
CA ILE A 224 -14.68 -23.94 -17.40
C ILE A 224 -15.73 -25.00 -17.05
N ASP A 225 -16.56 -25.40 -18.01
CA ASP A 225 -17.53 -26.49 -17.85
C ASP A 225 -18.43 -26.36 -16.61
N ARG A 226 -18.95 -25.16 -16.35
CA ARG A 226 -19.77 -24.79 -15.16
C ARG A 226 -19.00 -24.82 -13.84
N ILE A 227 -17.68 -24.81 -13.88
CA ILE A 227 -16.82 -24.60 -12.72
C ILE A 227 -16.30 -23.17 -12.81
N ALA A 228 -16.57 -22.39 -11.78
CA ALA A 228 -15.97 -21.06 -11.61
C ALA A 228 -14.66 -21.19 -10.85
N ILE A 229 -13.60 -20.62 -11.41
CA ILE A 229 -12.31 -20.46 -10.76
C ILE A 229 -12.10 -18.97 -10.56
N CYS A 230 -12.17 -18.52 -9.31
CA CYS A 230 -12.02 -17.11 -8.95
C CYS A 230 -10.68 -16.91 -8.26
N THR A 231 -9.95 -15.88 -8.67
CA THR A 231 -8.74 -15.45 -7.99
C THR A 231 -8.98 -14.06 -7.41
N ILE A 232 -8.75 -13.90 -6.12
CA ILE A 232 -9.01 -12.66 -5.39
C ILE A 232 -7.75 -12.24 -4.65
N ASP A 233 -7.40 -10.97 -4.82
CA ASP A 233 -6.31 -10.31 -4.10
C ASP A 233 -6.92 -9.35 -3.07
N PHE A 234 -6.47 -9.45 -1.83
CA PHE A 234 -6.85 -8.55 -0.74
C PHE A 234 -5.71 -8.48 0.28
N SER A 235 -5.86 -7.64 1.29
CA SER A 235 -4.83 -7.47 2.32
C SER A 235 -5.35 -7.88 3.69
N VAL A 236 -4.47 -8.50 4.50
CA VAL A 236 -4.74 -8.97 5.85
C VAL A 236 -3.63 -8.57 6.80
N HIS A 237 -3.90 -8.53 8.11
CA HIS A 237 -2.89 -8.26 9.15
C HIS A 237 -2.15 -9.53 9.60
N SER A 238 -2.78 -10.69 9.49
CA SER A 238 -2.22 -11.96 10.00
C SER A 238 -2.75 -13.19 9.28
N LEU A 239 -2.11 -14.35 9.55
CA LEU A 239 -2.60 -15.65 9.12
C LEU A 239 -3.98 -15.97 9.71
N HIS A 240 -4.24 -15.53 10.94
CA HIS A 240 -5.53 -15.76 11.59
C HIS A 240 -6.67 -15.07 10.82
N GLU A 241 -6.49 -13.83 10.42
CA GLU A 241 -7.47 -13.07 9.63
C GLU A 241 -7.69 -13.73 8.25
N LEU A 242 -6.60 -14.17 7.60
CA LEU A 242 -6.71 -14.94 6.36
C LEU A 242 -7.50 -16.23 6.54
N GLN A 243 -7.28 -16.97 7.64
CA GLN A 243 -7.99 -18.21 7.91
C GLN A 243 -9.48 -17.97 8.15
N GLN A 244 -9.84 -16.91 8.87
CA GLN A 244 -11.24 -16.48 9.03
C GLN A 244 -11.88 -16.15 7.69
N ALA A 245 -11.15 -15.51 6.78
CA ALA A 245 -11.63 -15.22 5.43
C ALA A 245 -11.87 -16.51 4.63
N ILE A 246 -10.91 -17.43 4.63
CA ILE A 246 -11.04 -18.74 3.97
C ILE A 246 -12.24 -19.51 4.51
N ASP A 247 -12.39 -19.59 5.83
CA ASP A 247 -13.50 -20.29 6.48
C ASP A 247 -14.84 -19.69 6.14
N SER A 248 -14.93 -18.36 6.08
CA SER A 248 -16.17 -17.64 5.75
C SER A 248 -16.55 -17.84 4.29
N ILE A 249 -15.60 -17.78 3.39
CA ILE A 249 -15.81 -18.01 1.95
C ILE A 249 -16.19 -19.47 1.67
N SER A 250 -15.55 -20.42 2.36
CA SER A 250 -15.83 -21.87 2.19
C SER A 250 -17.26 -22.26 2.59
N ARG A 251 -17.95 -21.43 3.39
CA ARG A 251 -19.36 -21.63 3.78
C ARG A 251 -20.36 -21.11 2.75
N ILE A 252 -19.92 -20.44 1.72
CA ILE A 252 -20.79 -19.95 0.64
C ILE A 252 -21.24 -21.18 -0.18
N ASP A 253 -22.54 -21.26 -0.43
CA ASP A 253 -23.10 -22.35 -1.20
C ASP A 253 -22.47 -22.45 -2.60
N GLY A 254 -22.13 -23.67 -3.01
CA GLY A 254 -21.49 -23.94 -4.30
C GLY A 254 -19.96 -23.75 -4.33
N ILE A 255 -19.32 -23.33 -3.25
CA ILE A 255 -17.86 -23.34 -3.11
C ILE A 255 -17.39 -24.73 -2.71
N ASP A 256 -16.40 -25.25 -3.45
CA ASP A 256 -15.79 -26.57 -3.25
C ASP A 256 -14.41 -26.45 -2.57
N GLU A 257 -13.60 -25.48 -3.00
CA GLU A 257 -12.23 -25.33 -2.53
C GLU A 257 -11.84 -23.84 -2.43
N VAL A 258 -11.16 -23.48 -1.35
CA VAL A 258 -10.53 -22.18 -1.17
C VAL A 258 -9.10 -22.38 -0.71
N MET A 259 -8.12 -21.85 -1.47
CA MET A 259 -6.71 -22.02 -1.14
C MET A 259 -5.95 -20.70 -1.30
N ARG A 260 -4.98 -20.48 -0.41
CA ARG A 260 -3.98 -19.43 -0.57
C ARG A 260 -3.00 -19.83 -1.67
N ILE A 261 -2.74 -18.94 -2.60
CA ILE A 261 -1.73 -19.11 -3.65
C ILE A 261 -0.71 -17.98 -3.58
N ASN A 262 0.46 -18.19 -4.18
CA ASN A 262 1.48 -17.13 -4.28
C ASN A 262 1.19 -16.22 -5.48
N PHE A 263 1.74 -15.01 -5.45
CA PHE A 263 1.66 -14.04 -6.56
C PHE A 263 2.45 -14.49 -7.77
#